data_44ed1e89743d5dfed0d113af78ad85b9
#
_entry.id   44ed1e89743d5dfed0d113af78ad85b9
#
_cell.length_a   1.000
_cell.length_b   1.000
_cell.length_c   1.000
_cell.angle_alpha   90.00
_cell.angle_beta   90.00
_cell.angle_gamma   90.00
#
_symmetry.space_group_name_H-M   'P 1'
#
loop_
_entity.id
_entity.type
_entity.pdbx_description
1 polymer ?
#
loop_
_entity_poly.entity_id
_entity_poly.type
_entity_poly.pdbx_seq_one_letter_code
_entity_poly.pdbx_strand_id
1 'polypeptide(L)'
;MKIFNAVTSDVKEIYSLIEAYAKEGVVLPRSLLSLYQYLQCLYVVKESDEIVGVAGLHVLGEDLAEVRSLAVSHTYAGKGIGRMLVNHVINEAAKIKVNRVISLTYETEFFQKCGFDFVNRDALPEKVWIDCRHCPKVDYCDEVAMIRYVG
;
A
#
# COMPACT_ATOMS: atom_id res chain seq x y z
N MET A 1 12.48 15.24 -4.82
CA MET A 1 11.98 13.87 -4.56
C MET A 1 11.23 13.36 -5.76
N LYS A 2 11.54 12.15 -6.19
CA LYS A 2 10.90 11.53 -7.36
C LYS A 2 10.45 10.12 -7.02
N ILE A 3 9.39 9.67 -7.73
CA ILE A 3 8.90 8.29 -7.61
C ILE A 3 9.54 7.46 -8.72
N PHE A 4 9.97 6.26 -8.36
CA PHE A 4 10.56 5.29 -9.29
C PHE A 4 9.87 3.94 -9.12
N ASN A 5 9.84 3.15 -10.18
CA ASN A 5 9.55 1.73 -10.02
C ASN A 5 10.71 1.10 -9.25
N ALA A 6 10.38 0.25 -8.28
CA ALA A 6 11.42 -0.43 -7.51
C ALA A 6 12.24 -1.37 -8.39
N VAL A 7 13.52 -1.47 -8.10
CA VAL A 7 14.41 -2.43 -8.75
C VAL A 7 14.97 -3.39 -7.71
N THR A 8 15.59 -4.48 -8.15
CA THR A 8 16.02 -5.53 -7.23
C THR A 8 16.95 -5.05 -6.11
N SER A 9 17.82 -4.10 -6.42
CA SER A 9 18.74 -3.55 -5.43
C SER A 9 18.05 -2.72 -4.35
N ASP A 10 16.78 -2.34 -4.54
CA ASP A 10 16.02 -1.56 -3.57
C ASP A 10 15.39 -2.42 -2.47
N VAL A 11 15.27 -3.74 -2.69
CA VAL A 11 14.43 -4.61 -1.87
C VAL A 11 14.84 -4.64 -0.40
N LYS A 12 16.13 -4.71 -0.11
CA LYS A 12 16.59 -4.78 1.29
C LYS A 12 16.25 -3.51 2.05
N GLU A 13 16.37 -2.36 1.40
CA GLU A 13 16.03 -1.07 2.00
C GLU A 13 14.51 -0.93 2.18
N ILE A 14 13.72 -1.39 1.20
CA ILE A 14 12.26 -1.45 1.31
C ILE A 14 11.87 -2.34 2.49
N TYR A 15 12.50 -3.50 2.62
CA TYR A 15 12.23 -4.42 3.72
C TYR A 15 12.44 -3.76 5.07
N SER A 16 13.56 -3.05 5.24
CA SER A 16 13.86 -2.36 6.49
C SER A 16 12.83 -1.28 6.81
N LEU A 17 12.37 -0.55 5.82
CA LEU A 17 11.37 0.49 6.00
C LEU A 17 10.03 -0.10 6.42
N ILE A 18 9.58 -1.18 5.77
CA ILE A 18 8.33 -1.85 6.12
C ILE A 18 8.42 -2.48 7.51
N GLU A 19 9.55 -3.12 7.85
CA GLU A 19 9.74 -3.73 9.16
C GLU A 19 9.60 -2.75 10.31
N ALA A 20 10.08 -1.53 10.15
CA ALA A 20 9.94 -0.50 11.18
C ALA A 20 8.47 -0.24 11.51
N TYR A 21 7.59 -0.24 10.50
CA TYR A 21 6.16 -0.05 10.69
C TYR A 21 5.46 -1.33 11.13
N ALA A 22 5.92 -2.50 10.67
CA ALA A 22 5.35 -3.77 11.07
C ALA A 22 5.52 -4.02 12.57
N LYS A 23 6.66 -3.62 13.13
CA LYS A 23 6.91 -3.71 14.58
C LYS A 23 5.98 -2.83 15.38
N GLU A 24 5.50 -1.73 14.81
CA GLU A 24 4.53 -0.85 15.43
C GLU A 24 3.09 -1.33 15.23
N GLY A 25 2.87 -2.41 14.47
CA GLY A 25 1.54 -2.93 14.17
C GLY A 25 0.76 -2.11 13.15
N VAL A 26 1.39 -1.16 12.48
CA VAL A 26 0.72 -0.25 11.53
C VAL A 26 0.53 -0.89 10.16
N VAL A 27 1.48 -1.73 9.73
CA VAL A 27 1.38 -2.50 8.49
C VAL A 27 1.70 -3.95 8.76
N LEU A 28 1.24 -4.85 7.88
CA LEU A 28 1.59 -6.26 7.97
C LEU A 28 3.03 -6.47 7.51
N PRO A 29 3.77 -7.38 8.17
CA PRO A 29 5.13 -7.68 7.75
C PRO A 29 5.17 -8.36 6.39
N ARG A 30 6.25 -8.15 5.66
CA ARG A 30 6.50 -8.76 4.36
C ARG A 30 7.86 -9.47 4.42
N SER A 31 7.94 -10.65 3.82
CA SER A 31 9.22 -11.33 3.68
C SER A 31 10.03 -10.75 2.53
N LEU A 32 11.35 -10.94 2.58
CA LEU A 32 12.21 -10.56 1.45
C LEU A 32 11.77 -11.26 0.15
N LEU A 33 11.45 -12.55 0.25
CA LEU A 33 10.99 -13.30 -0.93
C LEU A 33 9.75 -12.67 -1.53
N SER A 34 8.78 -12.33 -0.70
CA SER A 34 7.54 -11.68 -1.16
C SER A 34 7.84 -10.36 -1.88
N LEU A 35 8.76 -9.57 -1.34
CA LEU A 35 9.11 -8.29 -1.96
C LEU A 35 9.78 -8.49 -3.32
N TYR A 36 10.63 -9.50 -3.46
CA TYR A 36 11.21 -9.82 -4.76
C TYR A 36 10.15 -10.29 -5.75
N GLN A 37 9.22 -11.14 -5.30
CA GLN A 37 8.16 -11.67 -6.18
C GLN A 37 7.20 -10.59 -6.66
N TYR A 38 6.90 -9.59 -5.82
CA TYR A 38 5.98 -8.50 -6.15
C TYR A 38 6.70 -7.21 -6.52
N LEU A 39 7.97 -7.29 -6.87
CA LEU A 39 8.80 -6.13 -7.17
C LEU A 39 8.17 -5.18 -8.19
N GLN A 40 7.55 -5.73 -9.22
CA GLN A 40 6.96 -4.92 -10.29
C GLN A 40 5.73 -4.12 -9.83
N CYS A 41 5.20 -4.44 -8.67
CA CYS A 41 4.05 -3.73 -8.09
C CYS A 41 4.49 -2.66 -7.07
N LEU A 42 5.79 -2.47 -6.87
CA LEU A 42 6.31 -1.58 -5.85
C LEU A 42 6.86 -0.28 -6.45
N TYR A 43 6.52 0.82 -5.78
CA TYR A 43 6.98 2.16 -6.15
C TYR A 43 7.71 2.77 -4.97
N VAL A 44 8.80 3.46 -5.22
CA VAL A 44 9.62 4.08 -4.17
C VAL A 44 9.81 5.55 -4.43
N VAL A 45 9.93 6.31 -3.34
CA VAL A 45 10.36 7.71 -3.39
C VAL A 45 11.78 7.75 -2.86
N LYS A 46 12.67 8.40 -3.61
CA LYS A 46 14.08 8.55 -3.22
C LYS A 46 14.44 9.99 -3.00
N GLU A 47 15.26 10.20 -1.99
CA GLU A 47 15.90 11.49 -1.71
C GLU A 47 17.38 11.21 -1.53
N SER A 48 18.23 11.79 -2.40
CA SER A 48 19.68 11.57 -2.37
C SER A 48 20.05 10.08 -2.34
N ASP A 49 19.43 9.30 -3.23
CA ASP A 49 19.61 7.86 -3.37
C ASP A 49 19.11 7.01 -2.19
N GLU A 50 18.53 7.64 -1.16
CA GLU A 50 17.92 6.94 -0.04
C GLU A 50 16.44 6.75 -0.30
N ILE A 51 15.92 5.54 -0.03
CA ILE A 51 14.49 5.29 -0.13
C ILE A 51 13.80 5.85 1.12
N VAL A 52 12.93 6.82 0.90
CA VAL A 52 12.22 7.49 2.00
C VAL A 52 10.73 7.14 2.04
N GLY A 53 10.24 6.44 1.04
CA GLY A 53 8.87 5.97 1.02
C GLY A 53 8.67 4.83 0.03
N VAL A 54 7.66 4.01 0.28
CA VAL A 54 7.29 2.87 -0.57
C VAL A 54 5.78 2.67 -0.53
N ALA A 55 5.22 2.21 -1.63
CA ALA A 55 3.84 1.74 -1.70
C ALA A 55 3.73 0.68 -2.80
N GLY A 56 2.76 -0.21 -2.64
CA GLY A 56 2.49 -1.24 -3.64
C GLY A 56 1.08 -1.15 -4.18
N LEU A 57 0.91 -1.56 -5.42
CA LEU A 57 -0.38 -1.73 -6.07
C LEU A 57 -0.61 -3.23 -6.25
N HIS A 58 -1.59 -3.79 -5.57
CA HIS A 58 -1.92 -5.21 -5.68
C HIS A 58 -3.28 -5.38 -6.33
N VAL A 59 -3.32 -6.03 -7.48
CA VAL A 59 -4.58 -6.31 -8.19
C VAL A 59 -5.24 -7.52 -7.53
N LEU A 60 -6.51 -7.36 -7.13
CA LEU A 60 -7.28 -8.40 -6.44
C LEU A 60 -8.35 -9.01 -7.33
N GLY A 61 -8.74 -8.35 -8.41
CA GLY A 61 -9.75 -8.80 -9.32
C GLY A 61 -9.75 -7.93 -10.56
N GLU A 62 -10.68 -8.19 -11.49
CA GLU A 62 -10.73 -7.43 -12.75
C GLU A 62 -10.88 -5.93 -12.52
N ASP A 63 -11.62 -5.54 -11.47
CA ASP A 63 -11.92 -4.13 -11.22
C ASP A 63 -11.67 -3.76 -9.75
N LEU A 64 -10.68 -4.40 -9.12
CA LEU A 64 -10.35 -4.12 -7.73
C LEU A 64 -8.86 -4.26 -7.51
N ALA A 65 -8.27 -3.25 -6.89
CA ALA A 65 -6.87 -3.28 -6.46
C ALA A 65 -6.75 -2.69 -5.07
N GLU A 66 -5.59 -2.87 -4.46
CA GLU A 66 -5.33 -2.42 -3.10
C GLU A 66 -4.00 -1.70 -3.02
N VAL A 67 -3.98 -0.59 -2.27
CA VAL A 67 -2.74 0.05 -1.84
C VAL A 67 -2.18 -0.76 -0.69
N ARG A 68 -0.98 -1.29 -0.85
CA ARG A 68 -0.32 -2.12 0.15
C ARG A 68 1.06 -1.62 0.49
N SER A 69 1.53 -1.99 1.69
CA SER A 69 2.91 -1.75 2.11
C SER A 69 3.29 -0.27 2.05
N LEU A 70 2.34 0.62 2.28
CA LEU A 70 2.61 2.04 2.31
C LEU A 70 3.40 2.37 3.58
N ALA A 71 4.59 2.89 3.40
CA ALA A 71 5.44 3.28 4.52
C ALA A 71 6.30 4.47 4.10
N VAL A 72 6.45 5.44 5.01
CA VAL A 72 7.27 6.62 4.80
C VAL A 72 8.25 6.73 5.97
N SER A 73 9.52 7.00 5.69
CA SER A 73 10.52 7.17 6.74
C SER A 73 10.06 8.23 7.74
N HIS A 74 10.17 7.94 9.03
CA HIS A 74 9.76 8.88 10.09
C HIS A 74 10.46 10.23 9.96
N THR A 75 11.70 10.24 9.50
CA THR A 75 12.47 11.47 9.28
C THR A 75 11.81 12.39 8.24
N TYR A 76 11.05 11.81 7.33
CA TYR A 76 10.39 12.52 6.24
C TYR A 76 8.87 12.63 6.42
N ALA A 77 8.35 12.30 7.59
CA ALA A 77 6.93 12.39 7.88
C ALA A 77 6.44 13.85 7.74
N GLY A 78 5.20 14.01 7.31
CA GLY A 78 4.59 15.34 7.18
C GLY A 78 5.00 16.14 5.95
N LYS A 79 5.74 15.53 5.01
CA LYS A 79 6.22 16.19 3.79
C LYS A 79 5.42 15.81 2.53
N GLY A 80 4.30 15.12 2.69
CA GLY A 80 3.43 14.75 1.57
C GLY A 80 3.87 13.55 0.76
N ILE A 81 4.86 12.80 1.23
CA ILE A 81 5.39 11.63 0.50
C ILE A 81 4.35 10.53 0.41
N GLY A 82 3.64 10.25 1.51
CA GLY A 82 2.58 9.24 1.50
C GLY A 82 1.49 9.55 0.50
N ARG A 83 1.04 10.79 0.46
CA ARG A 83 0.02 11.24 -0.49
C ARG A 83 0.51 11.14 -1.94
N MET A 84 1.77 11.49 -2.17
CA MET A 84 2.38 11.37 -3.49
C MET A 84 2.38 9.91 -3.95
N LEU A 85 2.73 8.97 -3.05
CA LEU A 85 2.72 7.55 -3.34
C LEU A 85 1.32 7.04 -3.63
N VAL A 86 0.33 7.39 -2.80
CA VAL A 86 -1.05 6.96 -3.01
C VAL A 86 -1.58 7.47 -4.35
N ASN A 87 -1.34 8.74 -4.68
CA ASN A 87 -1.75 9.30 -5.96
C ASN A 87 -1.10 8.57 -7.13
N HIS A 88 0.16 8.19 -6.98
CA HIS A 88 0.86 7.42 -8.02
C HIS A 88 0.21 6.04 -8.21
N VAL A 89 -0.11 5.36 -7.11
CA VAL A 89 -0.78 4.05 -7.17
C VAL A 89 -2.14 4.19 -7.87
N ILE A 90 -2.90 5.23 -7.56
CA ILE A 90 -4.18 5.49 -8.21
C ILE A 90 -3.99 5.68 -9.73
N ASN A 91 -3.00 6.45 -10.13
CA ASN A 91 -2.72 6.67 -11.54
C ASN A 91 -2.32 5.39 -12.26
N GLU A 92 -1.54 4.54 -11.60
CA GLU A 92 -1.14 3.25 -12.17
C GLU A 92 -2.32 2.29 -12.29
N ALA A 93 -3.23 2.30 -11.30
CA ALA A 93 -4.46 1.52 -11.36
C ALA A 93 -5.32 1.96 -12.56
N ALA A 94 -5.42 3.27 -12.80
CA ALA A 94 -6.16 3.79 -13.95
C ALA A 94 -5.58 3.30 -15.28
N LYS A 95 -4.27 3.21 -15.38
CA LYS A 95 -3.59 2.74 -16.59
C LYS A 95 -3.96 1.30 -16.95
N ILE A 96 -4.20 0.45 -15.96
CA ILE A 96 -4.57 -0.95 -16.19
C ILE A 96 -6.09 -1.16 -16.10
N LYS A 97 -6.87 -0.06 -16.13
CA LYS A 97 -8.34 -0.09 -16.19
C LYS A 97 -9.02 -0.62 -14.93
N VAL A 98 -8.37 -0.50 -13.78
CA VAL A 98 -8.99 -0.80 -12.49
C VAL A 98 -9.68 0.47 -12.00
N ASN A 99 -10.97 0.36 -11.66
CA ASN A 99 -11.77 1.51 -11.23
C ASN A 99 -11.97 1.62 -9.73
N ARG A 100 -11.68 0.57 -8.96
CA ARG A 100 -11.84 0.58 -7.51
C ARG A 100 -10.51 0.26 -6.84
N VAL A 101 -10.05 1.16 -5.98
CA VAL A 101 -8.82 0.96 -5.20
C VAL A 101 -9.17 1.04 -3.72
N ILE A 102 -8.78 0.02 -2.97
CA ILE A 102 -9.07 -0.07 -1.55
C ILE A 102 -7.81 0.03 -0.71
N SER A 103 -8.02 0.31 0.58
CA SER A 103 -6.98 0.21 1.59
C SER A 103 -7.61 -0.35 2.86
N LEU A 104 -6.92 -1.29 3.51
CA LEU A 104 -7.25 -1.69 4.88
C LEU A 104 -6.25 -0.96 5.77
N THR A 105 -6.74 -0.11 6.67
CA THR A 105 -5.87 0.85 7.33
C THR A 105 -6.36 1.23 8.73
N TYR A 106 -5.42 1.68 9.57
CA TYR A 106 -5.71 2.41 10.79
C TYR A 106 -5.64 3.93 10.56
N GLU A 107 -5.10 4.36 9.41
CA GLU A 107 -4.85 5.77 9.08
C GLU A 107 -5.99 6.37 8.27
N THR A 108 -7.19 6.41 8.87
CA THR A 108 -8.40 6.81 8.16
C THR A 108 -8.39 8.27 7.71
N GLU A 109 -7.87 9.18 8.55
CA GLU A 109 -7.79 10.59 8.18
C GLU A 109 -6.88 10.81 6.97
N PHE A 110 -5.75 10.09 6.96
CA PHE A 110 -4.81 10.19 5.84
C PHE A 110 -5.46 9.76 4.54
N PHE A 111 -6.16 8.62 4.54
CA PHE A 111 -6.79 8.12 3.32
C PHE A 111 -8.00 8.97 2.91
N GLN A 112 -8.74 9.55 3.86
CA GLN A 112 -9.79 10.50 3.52
C GLN A 112 -9.23 11.71 2.78
N LYS A 113 -8.08 12.22 3.20
CA LYS A 113 -7.40 13.32 2.51
C LYS A 113 -6.91 12.91 1.12
N CYS A 114 -6.70 11.62 0.89
CA CYS A 114 -6.34 11.08 -0.41
C CYS A 114 -7.57 10.76 -1.28
N GLY A 115 -8.76 11.10 -0.83
CA GLY A 115 -9.99 10.91 -1.60
C GLY A 115 -10.68 9.57 -1.41
N PHE A 116 -10.32 8.83 -0.37
CA PHE A 116 -10.96 7.55 -0.03
C PHE A 116 -12.14 7.78 0.92
N ASP A 117 -13.16 6.95 0.79
CA ASP A 117 -14.31 6.91 1.67
C ASP A 117 -14.37 5.57 2.39
N PHE A 118 -15.14 5.52 3.49
CA PHE A 118 -15.34 4.27 4.20
C PHE A 118 -16.17 3.29 3.37
N VAL A 119 -15.86 2.00 3.48
CA VAL A 119 -16.61 0.94 2.82
C VAL A 119 -16.73 -0.23 3.78
N ASN A 120 -17.85 -0.97 3.68
CA ASN A 120 -18.05 -2.17 4.47
C ASN A 120 -17.20 -3.29 3.90
N ARG A 121 -16.45 -3.99 4.76
CA ARG A 121 -15.59 -5.11 4.35
C ARG A 121 -16.38 -6.23 3.67
N ASP A 122 -17.64 -6.42 4.05
CA ASP A 122 -18.50 -7.44 3.42
C ASP A 122 -18.77 -7.15 1.94
N ALA A 123 -18.54 -5.92 1.50
CA ALA A 123 -18.63 -5.55 0.09
C ALA A 123 -17.36 -5.90 -0.70
N LEU A 124 -16.36 -6.52 -0.06
CA LEU A 124 -15.05 -6.82 -0.65
C LEU A 124 -14.72 -8.29 -0.55
N PRO A 125 -15.54 -9.19 -1.13
CA PRO A 125 -15.29 -10.63 -0.99
C PRO A 125 -13.98 -11.10 -1.61
N GLU A 126 -13.52 -10.44 -2.67
CA GLU A 126 -12.24 -10.77 -3.31
C GLU A 126 -11.09 -10.62 -2.31
N LYS A 127 -11.09 -9.56 -1.52
CA LYS A 127 -10.05 -9.30 -0.53
C LYS A 127 -10.00 -10.41 0.53
N VAL A 128 -11.16 -10.82 1.03
CA VAL A 128 -11.25 -11.88 2.03
C VAL A 128 -10.70 -13.20 1.49
N TRP A 129 -11.05 -13.56 0.27
CA TRP A 129 -10.63 -14.82 -0.32
C TRP A 129 -9.14 -14.86 -0.63
N ILE A 130 -8.54 -13.76 -1.07
CA ILE A 130 -7.15 -13.73 -1.52
C ILE A 130 -6.19 -13.53 -0.35
N ASP A 131 -6.48 -12.60 0.55
CA ASP A 131 -5.54 -12.16 1.58
C ASP A 131 -5.98 -12.46 2.99
N CYS A 132 -7.19 -12.04 3.35
CA CYS A 132 -7.64 -12.08 4.75
C CYS A 132 -7.83 -13.50 5.25
N ARG A 133 -8.10 -14.44 4.36
CA ARG A 133 -8.25 -15.86 4.68
C ARG A 133 -7.02 -16.41 5.41
N HIS A 134 -5.83 -15.98 5.02
CA HIS A 134 -4.57 -16.45 5.59
C HIS A 134 -3.90 -15.42 6.51
N CYS A 135 -4.56 -14.29 6.76
CA CYS A 135 -4.04 -13.25 7.63
C CYS A 135 -4.15 -13.69 9.09
N PRO A 136 -3.11 -13.47 9.91
CA PRO A 136 -3.19 -13.77 11.34
C PRO A 136 -4.34 -13.05 12.07
N LYS A 137 -4.82 -11.94 11.51
CA LYS A 137 -5.90 -11.13 12.08
C LYS A 137 -7.26 -11.39 11.44
N VAL A 138 -7.44 -12.49 10.68
CA VAL A 138 -8.68 -12.72 9.92
C VAL A 138 -9.94 -12.68 10.78
N ASP A 139 -9.87 -13.21 12.00
CA ASP A 139 -11.03 -13.31 12.90
C ASP A 139 -11.22 -12.06 13.78
N TYR A 140 -10.23 -11.20 13.88
CA TYR A 140 -10.28 -10.05 14.79
C TYR A 140 -9.59 -8.81 14.22
N CYS A 141 -9.54 -8.71 12.91
CA CYS A 141 -8.94 -7.56 12.25
C CYS A 141 -9.80 -6.32 12.52
N ASP A 142 -9.18 -5.31 13.11
CA ASP A 142 -9.79 -4.02 13.43
C ASP A 142 -9.43 -2.91 12.44
N GLU A 143 -8.69 -3.24 11.39
CA GLU A 143 -8.41 -2.28 10.33
C GLU A 143 -9.70 -1.88 9.62
N VAL A 144 -9.75 -0.61 9.23
CA VAL A 144 -10.90 -0.03 8.55
C VAL A 144 -10.71 -0.15 7.04
N ALA A 145 -11.74 -0.60 6.33
CA ALA A 145 -11.73 -0.66 4.88
C ALA A 145 -12.13 0.69 4.29
N MET A 146 -11.35 1.17 3.34
CA MET A 146 -11.61 2.40 2.63
C MET A 146 -11.48 2.18 1.12
N ILE A 147 -12.21 2.96 0.33
CA ILE A 147 -12.26 2.79 -1.11
C ILE A 147 -12.21 4.14 -1.82
N ARG A 148 -11.53 4.17 -2.97
CA ARG A 148 -11.57 5.29 -3.89
C ARG A 148 -11.90 4.79 -5.28
N TYR A 149 -12.87 5.43 -5.92
CA TYR A 149 -13.21 5.14 -7.30
C TYR A 149 -12.30 5.96 -8.21
N VAL A 150 -11.78 5.32 -9.24
CA VAL A 150 -10.83 5.90 -10.19
C VAL A 150 -11.54 6.19 -11.50
N GLY A 151 -11.41 7.38 -11.98
CA GLY A 151 -12.04 7.81 -13.24
C GLY A 151 -13.34 8.55 -13.05
#